data_fb89082029c706680ee17c0d7dc15667
#
_entry.id   fb89082029c706680ee17c0d7dc15667
#
_cell.length_a   1.000
_cell.length_b   1.000
_cell.length_c   1.000
_cell.angle_alpha   90.00
_cell.angle_beta   90.00
_cell.angle_gamma   90.00
#
_symmetry.space_group_name_H-M   'P 1'
#
loop_
_entity.id
_entity.type
_entity.pdbx_description
1 polymer ?
#
loop_
_entity_poly.entity_id
_entity_poly.type
_entity_poly.pdbx_seq_one_letter_code
_entity_poly.pdbx_strand_id
1 'polypeptide(L)'
;MSKGRQGAEGHLSTNRPTLFDFAGGEAAFLALARAHHARCLADPELNHPFSHADQHPEHVERLAAYWAEVMGGPPTFSQKCGDESAVLMLHCGNGDMGDLGERFLDCFVRALDDAALPTDPEFRAAMRAYMRWAVDNVMSYSPVDAVVPSGIPMPRWDWSGLQAVV
;
A
#
# COMPACT_ATOMS: atom_id res chain seq x y z
N MET A 1 37.88 31.70 31.44
CA MET A 1 36.44 31.49 31.55
C MET A 1 35.85 31.42 30.16
N SER A 2 35.70 30.22 29.65
CA SER A 2 35.13 29.98 28.31
C SER A 2 33.72 29.41 28.50
N LYS A 3 32.69 30.15 28.04
CA LYS A 3 31.32 29.67 28.04
C LYS A 3 31.08 28.88 26.78
N GLY A 4 30.94 27.54 26.91
CA GLY A 4 30.49 26.69 25.87
C GLY A 4 29.05 27.04 25.42
N ARG A 5 28.89 27.32 24.13
CA ARG A 5 27.56 27.34 23.47
C ARG A 5 27.16 25.90 23.21
N GLN A 6 26.17 25.42 23.95
CA GLN A 6 25.41 24.25 23.53
C GLN A 6 24.52 24.64 22.37
N GLY A 7 24.83 24.05 21.18
CA GLY A 7 23.95 24.13 20.01
C GLY A 7 22.69 23.32 20.30
N ALA A 8 21.56 23.98 20.36
CA ALA A 8 20.26 23.34 20.28
C ALA A 8 20.10 22.80 18.86
N GLU A 9 20.26 21.50 18.67
CA GLU A 9 19.81 20.83 17.48
C GLU A 9 18.29 20.90 17.46
N GLY A 10 17.77 21.91 16.75
CA GLY A 10 16.37 22.04 16.46
C GLY A 10 15.92 20.84 15.65
N HIS A 11 15.14 19.98 16.26
CA HIS A 11 14.36 18.97 15.56
C HIS A 11 13.38 19.72 14.64
N LEU A 12 13.77 19.90 13.38
CA LEU A 12 12.87 20.39 12.36
C LEU A 12 11.82 19.30 12.14
N SER A 13 10.75 19.36 12.91
CA SER A 13 9.50 18.68 12.57
C SER A 13 9.07 19.22 11.21
N THR A 14 9.42 18.51 10.15
CA THR A 14 8.96 18.82 8.82
C THR A 14 7.44 18.62 8.83
N ASN A 15 6.70 19.73 8.80
CA ASN A 15 5.24 19.76 8.72
C ASN A 15 4.78 19.37 7.30
N ARG A 16 5.30 18.22 6.83
CA ARG A 16 4.99 17.68 5.51
C ARG A 16 3.66 16.92 5.59
N PRO A 17 2.72 17.11 4.65
CA PRO A 17 1.48 16.36 4.65
C PRO A 17 1.75 14.86 4.53
N THR A 18 0.83 14.03 5.03
CA THR A 18 0.89 12.58 4.79
C THR A 18 0.83 12.30 3.27
N LEU A 19 1.29 11.12 2.86
CA LEU A 19 1.12 10.71 1.45
C LEU A 19 -0.36 10.67 1.06
N PHE A 20 -1.24 10.32 2.02
CA PHE A 20 -2.69 10.35 1.83
C PHE A 20 -3.20 11.76 1.49
N ASP A 21 -2.84 12.76 2.29
CA ASP A 21 -3.27 14.15 2.07
C ASP A 21 -2.65 14.73 0.80
N PHE A 22 -1.37 14.44 0.55
CA PHE A 22 -0.67 14.89 -0.64
C PHE A 22 -1.28 14.32 -1.93
N ALA A 23 -1.72 13.07 -1.91
CA ALA A 23 -2.37 12.41 -3.04
C ALA A 23 -3.73 13.02 -3.41
N GLY A 24 -4.43 13.62 -2.45
CA GLY A 24 -5.78 14.17 -2.62
C GLY A 24 -6.87 13.47 -1.80
N GLY A 25 -6.48 12.68 -0.78
CA GLY A 25 -7.40 12.07 0.16
C GLY A 25 -8.15 10.85 -0.38
N GLU A 26 -9.30 10.54 0.22
CA GLU A 26 -10.09 9.33 -0.10
C GLU A 26 -10.48 9.23 -1.57
N ALA A 27 -10.86 10.33 -2.19
CA ALA A 27 -11.25 10.34 -3.61
C ALA A 27 -10.10 9.92 -4.52
N ALA A 28 -8.86 10.35 -4.22
CA ALA A 28 -7.67 9.96 -4.96
C ALA A 28 -7.38 8.46 -4.83
N PHE A 29 -7.49 7.90 -3.63
CA PHE A 29 -7.27 6.47 -3.40
C PHE A 29 -8.37 5.60 -4.01
N LEU A 30 -9.61 6.06 -4.01
CA LEU A 30 -10.68 5.35 -4.72
C LEU A 30 -10.45 5.36 -6.24
N ALA A 31 -10.03 6.49 -6.81
CA ALA A 31 -9.67 6.57 -8.23
C ALA A 31 -8.48 5.66 -8.56
N LEU A 32 -7.46 5.62 -7.70
CA LEU A 32 -6.31 4.74 -7.85
C LEU A 32 -6.72 3.26 -7.81
N ALA A 33 -7.53 2.86 -6.85
CA ALA A 33 -7.98 1.47 -6.72
C ALA A 33 -8.81 1.03 -7.94
N ARG A 34 -9.68 1.88 -8.44
CA ARG A 34 -10.46 1.63 -9.66
C ARG A 34 -9.57 1.49 -10.89
N ALA A 35 -8.63 2.40 -11.08
CA ALA A 35 -7.70 2.37 -12.21
C ALA A 35 -6.80 1.13 -12.16
N HIS A 36 -6.27 0.79 -10.99
CA HIS A 36 -5.47 -0.41 -10.77
C HIS A 36 -6.27 -1.68 -11.08
N HIS A 37 -7.47 -1.80 -10.54
CA HIS A 37 -8.35 -2.95 -10.77
C HIS A 37 -8.66 -3.13 -12.27
N ALA A 38 -8.95 -2.04 -12.99
CA ALA A 38 -9.18 -2.08 -14.42
C ALA A 38 -7.95 -2.60 -15.19
N ARG A 39 -6.75 -2.20 -14.79
CA ARG A 39 -5.50 -2.70 -15.39
C ARG A 39 -5.26 -4.17 -15.10
N CYS A 40 -5.53 -4.62 -13.88
CA CYS A 40 -5.42 -6.03 -13.50
C CYS A 40 -6.40 -6.91 -14.32
N LEU A 41 -7.63 -6.44 -14.52
CA LEU A 41 -8.61 -7.14 -15.36
C LEU A 41 -8.21 -7.19 -16.84
N ALA A 42 -7.48 -6.20 -17.32
CA ALA A 42 -6.99 -6.15 -18.70
C ALA A 42 -5.70 -6.96 -18.92
N ASP A 43 -4.97 -7.29 -17.87
CA ASP A 43 -3.77 -8.12 -17.95
C ASP A 43 -4.15 -9.60 -18.05
N PRO A 44 -3.67 -10.34 -19.06
CA PRO A 44 -4.11 -11.73 -19.28
C PRO A 44 -3.72 -12.69 -18.15
N GLU A 45 -2.64 -12.41 -17.41
CA GLU A 45 -2.19 -13.25 -16.29
C GLU A 45 -2.85 -12.85 -14.95
N LEU A 46 -3.14 -11.56 -14.75
CA LEU A 46 -3.81 -11.06 -13.55
C LEU A 46 -5.34 -11.17 -13.62
N ASN A 47 -5.92 -11.26 -14.81
CA ASN A 47 -7.38 -11.26 -14.99
C ASN A 47 -8.05 -12.34 -14.13
N HIS A 48 -7.53 -13.56 -14.14
CA HIS A 48 -8.15 -14.68 -13.43
C HIS A 48 -8.32 -14.43 -11.93
N PRO A 49 -7.29 -14.07 -11.15
CA PRO A 49 -7.46 -13.80 -9.72
C PRO A 49 -8.35 -12.58 -9.43
N PHE A 50 -8.43 -11.60 -10.34
CA PHE A 50 -9.23 -10.38 -10.16
C PHE A 50 -10.66 -10.47 -10.67
N SER A 51 -11.01 -11.51 -11.43
CA SER A 51 -12.36 -11.75 -11.97
C SER A 51 -13.12 -12.86 -11.23
N HIS A 52 -12.61 -13.35 -10.10
CA HIS A 52 -13.23 -14.41 -9.34
C HIS A 52 -14.63 -14.04 -8.86
N ALA A 53 -15.59 -14.97 -9.02
CA ALA A 53 -16.98 -14.79 -8.56
C ALA A 53 -17.10 -14.62 -7.04
N ASP A 54 -16.14 -15.13 -6.27
CA ASP A 54 -16.08 -15.05 -4.81
C ASP A 54 -15.51 -13.73 -4.29
N GLN A 55 -15.11 -12.82 -5.18
CA GLN A 55 -14.58 -11.54 -4.78
C GLN A 55 -15.66 -10.71 -4.08
N HIS A 56 -15.28 -10.07 -2.96
CA HIS A 56 -16.22 -9.24 -2.21
C HIS A 56 -16.79 -8.13 -3.12
N PRO A 57 -18.11 -7.87 -3.09
CA PRO A 57 -18.74 -6.85 -3.95
C PRO A 57 -18.11 -5.45 -3.81
N GLU A 58 -17.60 -5.11 -2.61
CA GLU A 58 -16.92 -3.84 -2.32
C GLU A 58 -15.39 -3.99 -2.32
N HIS A 59 -14.85 -4.90 -3.13
CA HIS A 59 -13.40 -5.17 -3.16
C HIS A 59 -12.58 -3.92 -3.47
N VAL A 60 -13.01 -3.13 -4.44
CA VAL A 60 -12.29 -1.90 -4.84
C VAL A 60 -12.32 -0.85 -3.74
N GLU A 61 -13.46 -0.67 -3.09
CA GLU A 61 -13.63 0.26 -1.96
C GLU A 61 -12.79 -0.16 -0.76
N ARG A 62 -12.73 -1.46 -0.47
CA ARG A 62 -11.87 -2.02 0.60
C ARG A 62 -10.40 -1.83 0.30
N LEU A 63 -9.98 -2.07 -0.93
CA LEU A 63 -8.60 -1.85 -1.37
C LEU A 63 -8.22 -0.37 -1.26
N ALA A 64 -9.11 0.53 -1.69
CA ALA A 64 -8.91 1.97 -1.56
C ALA A 64 -8.74 2.39 -0.09
N ALA A 65 -9.60 1.88 0.80
CA ALA A 65 -9.53 2.15 2.24
C ALA A 65 -8.24 1.61 2.88
N TYR A 66 -7.80 0.42 2.46
CA TYR A 66 -6.54 -0.17 2.90
C TYR A 66 -5.34 0.71 2.53
N TRP A 67 -5.20 1.07 1.26
CA TRP A 67 -4.11 1.92 0.82
C TRP A 67 -4.15 3.33 1.44
N ALA A 68 -5.34 3.90 1.57
CA ALA A 68 -5.52 5.19 2.22
C ALA A 68 -5.02 5.16 3.68
N GLU A 69 -5.39 4.14 4.43
CA GLU A 69 -4.95 3.99 5.83
C GLU A 69 -3.44 3.79 5.93
N VAL A 70 -2.86 2.93 5.09
CA VAL A 70 -1.41 2.72 5.05
C VAL A 70 -0.66 4.02 4.78
N MET A 71 -1.17 4.89 3.93
CA MET A 71 -0.56 6.16 3.54
C MET A 71 -0.83 7.32 4.51
N GLY A 72 -1.38 7.02 5.69
CA GLY A 72 -1.62 8.01 6.74
C GLY A 72 -3.02 8.61 6.77
N GLY A 73 -3.96 8.02 6.03
CA GLY A 73 -5.38 8.35 6.08
C GLY A 73 -6.10 7.76 7.31
N PRO A 74 -7.43 7.87 7.35
CA PRO A 74 -8.24 7.39 8.48
C PRO A 74 -8.20 5.87 8.59
N PRO A 75 -8.36 5.30 9.82
CA PRO A 75 -8.31 3.86 10.09
C PRO A 75 -9.59 3.13 9.64
N THR A 76 -10.11 3.44 8.47
CA THR A 76 -11.38 2.90 7.96
C THR A 76 -11.29 1.41 7.70
N PHE A 77 -10.18 0.94 7.13
CA PHE A 77 -10.00 -0.47 6.82
C PHE A 77 -9.86 -1.30 8.10
N SER A 78 -8.98 -0.92 9.02
CA SER A 78 -8.74 -1.66 10.25
C SER A 78 -9.96 -1.69 11.17
N GLN A 79 -10.81 -0.67 11.15
CA GLN A 79 -12.05 -0.63 11.93
C GLN A 79 -13.17 -1.49 11.35
N LYS A 80 -13.21 -1.72 10.04
CA LYS A 80 -14.34 -2.37 9.36
C LYS A 80 -14.01 -3.72 8.73
N CYS A 81 -12.77 -3.95 8.34
CA CYS A 81 -12.40 -5.10 7.50
C CYS A 81 -11.44 -6.07 8.18
N GLY A 82 -10.50 -5.60 8.97
CA GLY A 82 -9.50 -6.44 9.63
C GLY A 82 -8.13 -5.80 9.75
N ASP A 83 -7.14 -6.60 10.16
CA ASP A 83 -5.73 -6.21 10.29
C ASP A 83 -4.90 -6.70 9.09
N GLU A 84 -3.59 -6.49 9.16
CA GLU A 84 -2.66 -6.96 8.11
C GLU A 84 -2.65 -8.49 8.00
N SER A 85 -2.81 -9.21 9.11
CA SER A 85 -2.92 -10.68 9.07
C SER A 85 -4.07 -11.14 8.19
N ALA A 86 -5.22 -10.47 8.25
CA ALA A 86 -6.37 -10.80 7.41
C ALA A 86 -6.06 -10.58 5.92
N VAL A 87 -5.34 -9.51 5.58
CA VAL A 87 -4.91 -9.24 4.19
C VAL A 87 -3.94 -10.32 3.70
N LEU A 88 -2.92 -10.64 4.49
CA LEU A 88 -1.93 -11.66 4.13
C LEU A 88 -2.56 -13.06 3.99
N MET A 89 -3.54 -13.40 4.83
CA MET A 89 -4.26 -14.68 4.74
C MET A 89 -5.03 -14.84 3.44
N LEU A 90 -5.54 -13.76 2.86
CA LEU A 90 -6.22 -13.80 1.55
C LEU A 90 -5.26 -14.14 0.39
N HIS A 91 -3.96 -13.95 0.59
CA HIS A 91 -2.95 -14.11 -0.43
C HIS A 91 -1.98 -15.26 -0.17
N CYS A 92 -2.06 -15.93 0.99
CA CYS A 92 -1.11 -16.96 1.37
C CYS A 92 -1.36 -18.32 0.69
N GLY A 93 -0.33 -19.15 0.64
CA GLY A 93 -0.43 -20.55 0.26
C GLY A 93 -0.72 -20.82 -1.22
N ASN A 94 -0.53 -19.85 -2.10
CA ASN A 94 -0.83 -19.97 -3.54
C ASN A 94 0.28 -20.69 -4.35
N GLY A 95 1.39 -21.02 -3.71
CA GLY A 95 2.53 -21.65 -4.39
C GLY A 95 3.33 -20.65 -5.23
N ASP A 96 3.95 -21.18 -6.30
CA ASP A 96 4.71 -20.33 -7.22
C ASP A 96 3.78 -19.38 -8.00
N MET A 97 3.95 -18.09 -7.78
CA MET A 97 3.16 -17.04 -8.40
C MET A 97 3.82 -16.47 -9.68
N GLY A 98 4.97 -17.02 -10.09
CA GLY A 98 5.69 -16.55 -11.28
C GLY A 98 5.97 -15.05 -11.27
N ASP A 99 5.57 -14.34 -12.33
CA ASP A 99 5.77 -12.89 -12.47
C ASP A 99 4.55 -12.05 -12.05
N LEU A 100 3.55 -12.65 -11.40
CA LEU A 100 2.32 -11.94 -11.01
C LEU A 100 2.59 -10.73 -10.13
N GLY A 101 3.55 -10.81 -9.22
CA GLY A 101 3.94 -9.68 -8.37
C GLY A 101 4.50 -8.49 -9.17
N GLU A 102 5.34 -8.76 -10.17
CA GLU A 102 5.89 -7.73 -11.05
C GLU A 102 4.79 -7.08 -11.91
N ARG A 103 3.87 -7.88 -12.43
CA ARG A 103 2.71 -7.39 -13.19
C ARG A 103 1.80 -6.54 -12.34
N PHE A 104 1.56 -6.95 -11.11
CA PHE A 104 0.75 -6.19 -10.15
C PHE A 104 1.39 -4.83 -9.84
N LEU A 105 2.70 -4.80 -9.58
CA LEU A 105 3.45 -3.57 -9.38
C LEU A 105 3.38 -2.64 -10.61
N ASP A 106 3.57 -3.18 -11.81
CA ASP A 106 3.50 -2.41 -13.05
C ASP A 106 2.11 -1.80 -13.25
N CYS A 107 1.06 -2.57 -13.02
CA CYS A 107 -0.32 -2.07 -13.05
C CYS A 107 -0.53 -0.93 -12.04
N PHE A 108 0.01 -1.05 -10.84
CA PHE A 108 -0.10 -0.01 -9.82
C PHE A 108 0.60 1.29 -10.23
N VAL A 109 1.83 1.20 -10.71
CA VAL A 109 2.60 2.39 -11.14
C VAL A 109 1.90 3.12 -12.28
N ARG A 110 1.35 2.39 -13.25
CA ARG A 110 0.58 2.98 -14.35
C ARG A 110 -0.76 3.54 -13.90
N ALA A 111 -1.39 2.91 -12.92
CA ALA A 111 -2.66 3.38 -12.37
C ALA A 111 -2.53 4.74 -11.67
N LEU A 112 -1.35 5.10 -11.16
CA LEU A 112 -1.09 6.43 -10.63
C LEU A 112 -1.32 7.52 -11.70
N ASP A 113 -0.96 7.25 -12.95
CA ASP A 113 -1.20 8.17 -14.07
C ASP A 113 -2.68 8.17 -14.48
N ASP A 114 -3.28 7.00 -14.61
CA ASP A 114 -4.69 6.86 -15.01
C ASP A 114 -5.64 7.56 -14.01
N ALA A 115 -5.30 7.51 -12.74
CA ALA A 115 -6.05 8.16 -11.67
C ALA A 115 -5.68 9.64 -11.48
N ALA A 116 -4.79 10.17 -12.30
CA ALA A 116 -4.30 11.55 -12.25
C ALA A 116 -3.74 11.97 -10.87
N LEU A 117 -3.06 11.06 -10.17
CA LEU A 117 -2.37 11.38 -8.94
C LEU A 117 -1.17 12.31 -9.19
N PRO A 118 -0.67 13.02 -8.15
CA PRO A 118 0.44 13.95 -8.32
C PRO A 118 1.64 13.35 -9.06
N THR A 119 2.27 14.12 -9.92
CA THR A 119 3.45 13.71 -10.71
C THR A 119 4.77 14.03 -10.02
N ASP A 120 4.72 14.54 -8.79
CA ASP A 120 5.91 14.83 -7.98
C ASP A 120 6.82 13.60 -7.89
N PRO A 121 8.13 13.73 -8.20
CA PRO A 121 9.04 12.59 -8.26
C PRO A 121 9.20 11.87 -6.92
N GLU A 122 9.23 12.58 -5.79
CA GLU A 122 9.35 11.95 -4.47
C GLU A 122 8.09 11.19 -4.10
N PHE A 123 6.91 11.76 -4.40
CA PHE A 123 5.63 11.08 -4.21
C PHE A 123 5.57 9.78 -5.02
N ARG A 124 5.92 9.85 -6.30
CA ARG A 124 5.93 8.67 -7.17
C ARG A 124 6.92 7.61 -6.71
N ALA A 125 8.09 8.03 -6.23
CA ALA A 125 9.09 7.12 -5.68
C ALA A 125 8.59 6.45 -4.39
N ALA A 126 7.95 7.19 -3.50
CA ALA A 126 7.37 6.64 -2.27
C ALA A 126 6.26 5.62 -2.55
N MET A 127 5.34 5.93 -3.48
CA MET A 127 4.26 5.03 -3.88
C MET A 127 4.78 3.74 -4.52
N ARG A 128 5.77 3.84 -5.40
CA ARG A 128 6.43 2.68 -6.01
C ARG A 128 7.14 1.82 -4.97
N ALA A 129 7.90 2.45 -4.07
CA ALA A 129 8.62 1.75 -3.00
C ALA A 129 7.66 1.00 -2.07
N TYR A 130 6.54 1.62 -1.73
CA TYR A 130 5.47 0.97 -0.97
C TYR A 130 4.97 -0.29 -1.68
N MET A 131 4.58 -0.18 -2.93
CA MET A 131 4.02 -1.32 -3.65
C MET A 131 5.05 -2.44 -3.85
N ARG A 132 6.33 -2.11 -4.06
CA ARG A 132 7.41 -3.10 -4.06
C ARG A 132 7.46 -3.86 -2.73
N TRP A 133 7.49 -3.13 -1.62
CA TRP A 133 7.47 -3.74 -0.30
C TRP A 133 6.22 -4.61 -0.08
N ALA A 134 5.04 -4.11 -0.45
CA ALA A 134 3.78 -4.83 -0.26
C ALA A 134 3.74 -6.14 -1.07
N VAL A 135 4.18 -6.11 -2.33
CA VAL A 135 4.29 -7.30 -3.18
C VAL A 135 5.26 -8.30 -2.57
N ASP A 136 6.46 -7.87 -2.16
CA ASP A 136 7.46 -8.75 -1.56
C ASP A 136 6.95 -9.36 -0.25
N ASN A 137 6.24 -8.58 0.57
CA ASN A 137 5.63 -9.06 1.80
C ASN A 137 4.57 -10.14 1.52
N VAL A 138 3.66 -9.91 0.61
CA VAL A 138 2.64 -10.89 0.19
C VAL A 138 3.30 -12.15 -0.38
N MET A 139 4.28 -12.00 -1.26
CA MET A 139 4.98 -13.12 -1.90
C MET A 139 5.77 -13.97 -0.90
N SER A 140 6.20 -13.41 0.22
CA SER A 140 6.87 -14.18 1.29
C SER A 140 5.97 -15.23 1.93
N TYR A 141 4.63 -15.09 1.80
CA TYR A 141 3.63 -16.05 2.29
C TYR A 141 3.04 -16.92 1.18
N SER A 142 3.58 -16.91 -0.02
CA SER A 142 3.09 -17.74 -1.13
C SER A 142 3.41 -19.24 -1.01
N PRO A 143 4.48 -19.72 -0.31
CA PRO A 143 4.65 -21.15 -0.12
C PRO A 143 3.39 -21.83 0.41
N VAL A 144 3.11 -23.06 -0.05
CA VAL A 144 1.85 -23.79 0.23
C VAL A 144 1.66 -24.07 1.73
N ASP A 145 2.77 -24.16 2.46
CA ASP A 145 2.82 -24.38 3.90
C ASP A 145 3.06 -23.11 4.72
N ALA A 146 3.01 -21.95 4.10
CA ALA A 146 3.19 -20.68 4.78
C ALA A 146 2.12 -20.46 5.85
N VAL A 147 2.54 -19.96 7.00
CA VAL A 147 1.67 -19.63 8.12
C VAL A 147 1.75 -18.15 8.37
N VAL A 148 0.62 -17.48 8.28
CA VAL A 148 0.51 -16.05 8.61
C VAL A 148 0.30 -15.89 10.12
N PRO A 149 1.17 -15.17 10.83
CA PRO A 149 0.94 -14.86 12.23
C PRO A 149 -0.34 -14.05 12.44
N SER A 150 -1.05 -14.28 13.53
CA SER A 150 -2.21 -13.48 13.90
C SER A 150 -1.80 -12.14 14.52
N GLY A 151 -2.63 -11.11 14.36
CA GLY A 151 -2.46 -9.83 15.04
C GLY A 151 -1.35 -8.93 14.48
N ILE A 152 -0.95 -9.12 13.22
CA ILE A 152 -0.04 -8.19 12.55
C ILE A 152 -0.78 -6.87 12.35
N PRO A 153 -0.26 -5.76 12.91
CA PRO A 153 -0.91 -4.45 12.76
C PRO A 153 -0.81 -3.94 11.32
N MET A 154 -1.72 -3.03 10.96
CA MET A 154 -1.67 -2.35 9.68
C MET A 154 -0.32 -1.65 9.49
N PRO A 155 0.33 -1.83 8.32
CA PRO A 155 1.56 -1.10 8.04
C PRO A 155 1.30 0.41 7.93
N ARG A 156 2.31 1.18 8.23
CA ARG A 156 2.31 2.64 8.05
C ARG A 156 3.45 3.01 7.13
N TRP A 157 3.14 3.77 6.10
CA TRP A 157 4.10 4.23 5.12
C TRP A 157 4.09 5.75 5.01
N ASP A 158 5.26 6.36 5.05
CA ASP A 158 5.42 7.78 4.82
C ASP A 158 6.51 8.07 3.77
N TRP A 159 6.90 9.32 3.66
CA TRP A 159 7.92 9.77 2.71
C TRP A 159 9.28 9.08 2.88
N SER A 160 9.59 8.58 4.06
CA SER A 160 10.83 7.86 4.38
C SER A 160 10.70 6.33 4.30
N GLY A 161 9.52 5.82 3.99
CA GLY A 161 9.25 4.39 3.86
C GLY A 161 8.40 3.81 4.99
N LEU A 162 8.58 2.51 5.26
CA LEU A 162 7.86 1.79 6.30
C LEU A 162 8.20 2.34 7.69
N GLN A 163 7.16 2.67 8.44
CA GLN A 163 7.29 3.18 9.81
C GLN A 163 7.22 2.05 10.82
N ALA A 164 8.01 2.18 11.90
CA ALA A 164 7.90 1.27 13.02
C ALA A 164 6.53 1.43 13.69
N VAL A 165 5.88 0.30 13.99
CA VAL A 165 4.66 0.27 14.79
C VAL A 165 5.07 0.45 16.26
N VAL A 166 4.59 1.51 16.90
CA VAL A 166 4.84 1.80 18.30
C VAL A 166 3.80 1.12 19.17
#